data_890312aad122ae2ab83407a5fa6ef33c
#
_entry.id   890312aad122ae2ab83407a5fa6ef33c
#
_cell.length_a   1.000
_cell.length_b   1.000
_cell.length_c   1.000
_cell.angle_alpha   90.00
_cell.angle_beta   90.00
_cell.angle_gamma   90.00
#
_symmetry.space_group_name_H-M   'P 1'
#
loop_
_entity.id
_entity.type
_entity.pdbx_description
1 polymer ?
#
loop_
_entity_poly.entity_id
_entity_poly.type
_entity_poly.pdbx_seq_one_letter_code
_entity_poly.pdbx_strand_id
1 'polypeptide(L)'
;MDIKQCCVKLSVQPSRGLVDEKFTVLVQNLFPGFQLTVRALHQCEDGHTWDAFAHYIANAIGEVNVSEDLSLGGTYSGVEPMGLLWSLRPVPGSKPWLRLRKMNVQTPMEFTISVYQGHLTEGFMDQVPLASVVVERWYMAPGVRRIPITEDGLTATLFLPPGPGPFPGLLDLWGGGGKLVEYRAALLASHGIASLALDYLTPKVTIETGKMVDNEYFEKAYRVLEQHPQILGSRIAMLGLSLGTSITLKMAVYSKVIKLRCAVCISGSHVQRVDGSLRQNLSYFDKNSAKIRFDKDNNVILRDMTLPITTNPSLKVDVGRLQCPLLLVVGEDDQDTPAYEAAMDPDSGASMYKEDGKMAVISVVDSSAHKMREMMERAGNSHLLTVLSYPKAGHLIEPPFTPFIRASPIRSISTVLVLWGGETVAHSRAQEDAWRKTLVFLRKNLYGCTNPDAAMLSRL
;
A
#
# COMPACT_ATOMS: atom_id res chain seq x y z
N MET A 1 23.93 -51.23 8.77
CA MET A 1 23.43 -50.36 7.69
C MET A 1 23.42 -48.95 8.27
N ASP A 2 24.47 -48.18 7.94
CA ASP A 2 24.53 -46.78 8.33
C ASP A 2 23.42 -46.01 7.60
N ILE A 3 22.35 -45.73 8.29
CA ILE A 3 21.35 -44.76 7.85
C ILE A 3 22.07 -43.41 7.89
N LYS A 4 22.67 -43.01 6.75
CA LYS A 4 23.03 -41.61 6.55
C LYS A 4 21.76 -40.81 6.79
N GLN A 5 21.69 -40.21 7.95
CA GLN A 5 20.64 -39.28 8.30
C GLN A 5 20.67 -38.17 7.25
N CYS A 6 19.81 -38.25 6.24
CA CYS A 6 19.75 -37.30 5.15
C CYS A 6 19.25 -36.00 5.78
N CYS A 7 20.15 -35.02 6.01
CA CYS A 7 19.76 -33.73 6.59
C CYS A 7 18.75 -33.05 5.65
N VAL A 8 17.63 -32.63 6.19
CA VAL A 8 16.64 -31.82 5.45
C VAL A 8 17.36 -30.58 4.95
N LYS A 9 17.24 -30.33 3.65
CA LYS A 9 17.82 -29.18 2.98
C LYS A 9 16.73 -28.14 2.73
N LEU A 10 16.91 -26.95 3.31
CA LEU A 10 16.07 -25.77 3.08
C LEU A 10 16.86 -24.76 2.28
N SER A 11 16.31 -24.28 1.19
CA SER A 11 16.88 -23.19 0.39
C SER A 11 15.83 -22.15 0.05
N VAL A 12 16.23 -20.87 0.02
CA VAL A 12 15.41 -19.75 -0.42
C VAL A 12 16.16 -18.93 -1.45
N GLN A 13 15.55 -18.69 -2.60
CA GLN A 13 16.18 -17.98 -3.70
C GLN A 13 15.21 -16.95 -4.32
N PRO A 14 15.67 -15.70 -4.46
CA PRO A 14 16.91 -15.14 -3.90
C PRO A 14 16.80 -14.96 -2.37
N SER A 15 17.87 -15.23 -1.64
CA SER A 15 17.93 -15.02 -0.18
C SER A 15 17.94 -13.53 0.19
N ARG A 16 18.34 -12.66 -0.74
CA ARG A 16 18.31 -11.20 -0.61
C ARG A 16 17.65 -10.58 -1.84
N GLY A 17 16.71 -9.64 -1.64
CA GLY A 17 16.00 -8.99 -2.72
C GLY A 17 15.17 -7.82 -2.23
N LEU A 18 14.47 -7.14 -3.13
CA LEU A 18 13.51 -6.11 -2.75
C LEU A 18 12.26 -6.73 -2.12
N VAL A 19 11.51 -5.92 -1.36
CA VAL A 19 10.26 -6.38 -0.69
C VAL A 19 9.18 -6.78 -1.70
N ASP A 20 9.20 -6.24 -2.91
CA ASP A 20 8.27 -6.53 -3.99
C ASP A 20 8.76 -7.62 -4.97
N GLU A 21 9.93 -8.21 -4.71
CA GLU A 21 10.45 -9.35 -5.45
C GLU A 21 10.03 -10.67 -4.80
N LYS A 22 9.55 -11.59 -5.65
CA LYS A 22 9.21 -12.96 -5.22
C LYS A 22 10.46 -13.77 -4.93
N PHE A 23 10.31 -14.73 -4.02
CA PHE A 23 11.33 -15.74 -3.76
C PHE A 23 10.70 -17.15 -3.72
N THR A 24 11.49 -18.15 -3.99
CA THR A 24 11.09 -19.55 -3.91
C THR A 24 11.67 -20.19 -2.67
N VAL A 25 10.84 -20.88 -1.90
CA VAL A 25 11.26 -21.72 -0.76
C VAL A 25 11.18 -23.15 -1.20
N LEU A 26 12.32 -23.85 -1.18
CA LEU A 26 12.44 -25.25 -1.55
C LEU A 26 12.96 -26.07 -0.37
N VAL A 27 12.22 -27.11 0.00
CA VAL A 27 12.59 -28.09 1.03
C VAL A 27 12.85 -29.43 0.33
N GLN A 28 14.01 -30.02 0.58
CA GLN A 28 14.48 -31.25 -0.09
C GLN A 28 14.99 -32.26 0.93
N ASN A 29 15.25 -33.47 0.44
CA ASN A 29 15.75 -34.60 1.23
C ASN A 29 14.76 -35.07 2.31
N LEU A 30 13.47 -35.00 1.98
CA LEU A 30 12.39 -35.56 2.79
C LEU A 30 12.04 -36.95 2.33
N PHE A 31 11.37 -37.72 3.18
CA PHE A 31 10.70 -38.94 2.69
C PHE A 31 9.44 -38.57 1.92
N PRO A 32 9.09 -39.29 0.83
CA PRO A 32 7.82 -39.14 0.17
C PRO A 32 6.64 -39.25 1.16
N GLY A 33 5.70 -38.32 1.08
CA GLY A 33 4.57 -38.23 2.00
C GLY A 33 4.87 -37.66 3.37
N PHE A 34 6.08 -37.14 3.60
CA PHE A 34 6.45 -36.46 4.87
C PHE A 34 5.61 -35.23 5.09
N GLN A 35 4.99 -35.14 6.26
CA GLN A 35 4.21 -33.97 6.68
C GLN A 35 5.12 -32.95 7.33
N LEU A 36 5.01 -31.69 6.92
CA LEU A 36 5.84 -30.61 7.43
C LEU A 36 5.08 -29.29 7.53
N THR A 37 5.60 -28.42 8.38
CA THR A 37 5.19 -27.02 8.48
C THR A 37 6.37 -26.14 8.08
N VAL A 38 6.15 -25.23 7.15
CA VAL A 38 7.09 -24.14 6.83
C VAL A 38 6.61 -22.89 7.53
N ARG A 39 7.47 -22.26 8.33
CA ARG A 39 7.17 -21.04 9.09
C ARG A 39 8.11 -19.90 8.71
N ALA A 40 7.57 -18.71 8.55
CA ALA A 40 8.32 -17.46 8.51
C ALA A 40 8.16 -16.73 9.85
N LEU A 41 9.26 -16.24 10.41
CA LEU A 41 9.29 -15.44 11.63
C LEU A 41 10.02 -14.13 11.36
N HIS A 42 9.43 -13.01 11.81
CA HIS A 42 10.01 -11.68 11.70
C HIS A 42 9.88 -10.92 13.01
N GLN A 43 10.96 -10.33 13.48
CA GLN A 43 10.93 -9.37 14.58
C GLN A 43 11.07 -7.96 14.00
N CYS A 44 10.06 -7.12 14.20
CA CYS A 44 10.08 -5.75 13.71
C CYS A 44 10.86 -4.80 14.65
N GLU A 45 11.11 -3.60 14.18
CA GLU A 45 11.98 -2.60 14.84
C GLU A 45 11.47 -2.15 16.21
N ASP A 46 10.17 -2.28 16.47
CA ASP A 46 9.53 -1.99 17.77
C ASP A 46 9.54 -3.18 18.74
N GLY A 47 10.23 -4.27 18.38
CA GLY A 47 10.38 -5.48 19.18
C GLY A 47 9.23 -6.48 19.09
N HIS A 48 8.15 -6.16 18.36
CA HIS A 48 7.05 -7.10 18.14
C HIS A 48 7.44 -8.20 17.16
N THR A 49 6.97 -9.41 17.43
CA THR A 49 7.24 -10.59 16.60
C THR A 49 6.00 -10.96 15.78
N TRP A 50 6.25 -11.33 14.53
CA TRP A 50 5.25 -11.71 13.56
C TRP A 50 5.57 -13.09 13.01
N ASP A 51 4.56 -13.93 12.79
CA ASP A 51 4.74 -15.20 12.14
C ASP A 51 3.68 -15.49 11.08
N ALA A 52 4.07 -16.32 10.12
CA ALA A 52 3.20 -16.99 9.18
C ALA A 52 3.68 -18.43 9.03
N PHE A 53 2.77 -19.36 8.81
CA PHE A 53 3.12 -20.75 8.59
C PHE A 53 2.11 -21.45 7.68
N ALA A 54 2.57 -22.51 7.03
CA ALA A 54 1.74 -23.31 6.16
C ALA A 54 2.15 -24.80 6.19
N HIS A 55 1.18 -25.66 5.93
CA HIS A 55 1.31 -27.11 6.02
C HIS A 55 1.45 -27.72 4.62
N TYR A 56 2.40 -28.64 4.48
CA TYR A 56 2.69 -29.34 3.23
C TYR A 56 2.90 -30.81 3.45
N ILE A 57 2.82 -31.56 2.34
CA ILE A 57 3.21 -32.96 2.26
C ILE A 57 4.24 -33.09 1.14
N ALA A 58 5.39 -33.69 1.44
CA ALA A 58 6.44 -33.91 0.46
C ALA A 58 5.96 -34.80 -0.69
N ASN A 59 6.33 -34.43 -1.90
CA ASN A 59 6.00 -35.13 -3.12
C ASN A 59 6.74 -36.50 -3.25
N ALA A 60 6.54 -37.22 -4.35
CA ALA A 60 7.10 -38.56 -4.59
C ALA A 60 8.65 -38.58 -4.59
N ILE A 61 9.32 -37.46 -4.81
CA ILE A 61 10.79 -37.32 -4.77
C ILE A 61 11.31 -36.71 -3.46
N GLY A 62 10.44 -36.49 -2.48
CA GLY A 62 10.81 -35.99 -1.18
C GLY A 62 11.09 -34.48 -1.16
N GLU A 63 10.34 -33.72 -1.93
CA GLU A 63 10.50 -32.24 -2.02
C GLU A 63 9.18 -31.51 -1.74
N VAL A 64 9.29 -30.26 -1.30
CA VAL A 64 8.21 -29.28 -1.24
C VAL A 64 8.71 -27.96 -1.83
N ASN A 65 8.01 -27.44 -2.85
CA ASN A 65 8.20 -26.12 -3.41
C ASN A 65 7.02 -25.21 -3.00
N VAL A 66 7.24 -24.32 -2.04
CA VAL A 66 6.18 -23.43 -1.51
C VAL A 66 5.52 -22.57 -2.61
N SER A 67 6.24 -22.30 -3.71
CA SER A 67 5.72 -21.47 -4.81
C SER A 67 4.76 -22.22 -5.75
N GLU A 68 4.76 -23.53 -5.74
CA GLU A 68 4.05 -24.39 -6.70
C GLU A 68 3.13 -25.40 -6.01
N ASP A 69 3.49 -25.82 -4.79
CA ASP A 69 2.76 -26.83 -4.05
C ASP A 69 1.58 -26.26 -3.27
N LEU A 70 0.55 -27.06 -3.13
CA LEU A 70 -0.66 -26.71 -2.40
C LEU A 70 -0.39 -26.66 -0.90
N SER A 71 -0.54 -25.52 -0.26
CA SER A 71 -0.65 -25.44 1.18
C SER A 71 -1.98 -26.00 1.65
N LEU A 72 -1.93 -26.93 2.60
CA LEU A 72 -3.10 -27.61 3.19
C LEU A 72 -3.76 -26.76 4.29
N GLY A 73 -3.14 -25.66 4.70
CA GLY A 73 -3.63 -24.77 5.76
C GLY A 73 -2.51 -24.10 6.53
N GLY A 74 -2.86 -23.46 7.63
CA GLY A 74 -1.99 -22.61 8.42
C GLY A 74 -2.51 -21.18 8.41
N THR A 75 -1.65 -20.18 8.20
CA THR A 75 -2.06 -18.78 8.04
C THR A 75 -2.60 -18.50 6.63
N TYR A 76 -2.35 -19.39 5.69
CA TYR A 76 -2.94 -19.41 4.34
C TYR A 76 -3.09 -20.82 3.81
N SER A 77 -3.86 -20.99 2.75
CA SER A 77 -4.07 -22.25 2.01
C SER A 77 -4.03 -22.00 0.51
N GLY A 78 -3.88 -23.08 -0.27
CA GLY A 78 -3.79 -22.97 -1.72
C GLY A 78 -2.34 -22.79 -2.20
N VAL A 79 -2.18 -22.51 -3.50
CA VAL A 79 -0.88 -22.22 -4.10
C VAL A 79 -0.63 -20.72 -4.01
N GLU A 80 0.17 -20.32 -3.02
CA GLU A 80 0.44 -18.92 -2.70
C GLU A 80 1.94 -18.69 -2.51
N PRO A 81 2.67 -18.33 -3.58
CA PRO A 81 4.14 -18.22 -3.55
C PRO A 81 4.69 -17.31 -2.45
N MET A 82 3.96 -16.23 -2.14
CA MET A 82 4.36 -15.26 -1.12
C MET A 82 3.48 -15.30 0.13
N GLY A 83 2.72 -16.38 0.32
CA GLY A 83 1.83 -16.56 1.46
C GLY A 83 2.53 -16.40 2.82
N LEU A 84 3.78 -16.85 2.92
CA LEU A 84 4.62 -16.68 4.11
C LEU A 84 4.92 -15.23 4.48
N LEU A 85 4.72 -14.26 3.58
CA LEU A 85 4.90 -12.82 3.88
C LEU A 85 3.57 -12.12 4.08
N TRP A 86 2.65 -12.19 3.11
CA TRP A 86 1.41 -11.43 3.23
C TRP A 86 0.45 -11.96 4.29
N SER A 87 0.59 -13.21 4.73
CA SER A 87 -0.22 -13.79 5.80
C SER A 87 0.40 -13.65 7.21
N LEU A 88 1.53 -12.94 7.33
CA LEU A 88 2.14 -12.64 8.63
C LEU A 88 1.12 -11.99 9.57
N ARG A 89 1.10 -12.45 10.80
CA ARG A 89 0.27 -11.93 11.89
C ARG A 89 1.11 -11.77 13.16
N PRO A 90 0.72 -10.90 14.09
CA PRO A 90 1.35 -10.87 15.40
C PRO A 90 1.28 -12.25 16.05
N VAL A 91 2.38 -12.71 16.65
CA VAL A 91 2.40 -14.00 17.35
C VAL A 91 1.34 -14.06 18.47
N PRO A 92 0.81 -15.24 18.82
CA PRO A 92 -0.16 -15.40 19.91
C PRO A 92 0.31 -14.72 21.20
N GLY A 93 -0.60 -14.03 21.88
CA GLY A 93 -0.32 -13.21 23.06
C GLY A 93 0.09 -11.77 22.77
N SER A 94 0.38 -11.42 21.52
CA SER A 94 0.58 -10.04 21.09
C SER A 94 -0.77 -9.33 20.82
N LYS A 95 -0.73 -7.99 20.74
CA LYS A 95 -1.91 -7.20 20.36
C LYS A 95 -2.30 -7.52 18.91
N PRO A 96 -3.53 -7.97 18.63
CA PRO A 96 -3.93 -8.42 17.29
C PRO A 96 -4.05 -7.29 16.25
N TRP A 97 -4.07 -6.03 16.69
CA TRP A 97 -4.20 -4.85 15.84
C TRP A 97 -2.86 -4.16 15.51
N LEU A 98 -1.74 -4.82 15.80
CA LEU A 98 -0.43 -4.31 15.40
C LEU A 98 -0.34 -4.25 13.88
N ARG A 99 0.21 -3.17 13.36
CA ARG A 99 0.48 -3.01 11.92
C ARG A 99 1.98 -3.03 11.70
N LEU A 100 2.43 -3.99 10.89
CA LEU A 100 3.82 -4.07 10.47
C LEU A 100 4.16 -2.87 9.59
N ARG A 101 5.16 -2.09 9.97
CA ARG A 101 5.67 -0.96 9.20
C ARG A 101 7.18 -0.92 9.27
N LYS A 102 7.83 -0.69 8.13
CA LYS A 102 9.26 -0.44 8.09
C LYS A 102 9.53 1.04 8.36
N MET A 103 10.23 1.35 9.44
CA MET A 103 10.56 2.72 9.82
C MET A 103 11.95 3.11 9.34
N ASN A 104 12.94 2.24 9.48
CA ASN A 104 14.29 2.46 8.99
C ASN A 104 14.50 1.69 7.67
N VAL A 105 14.35 2.37 6.55
CA VAL A 105 14.52 1.76 5.21
C VAL A 105 15.96 1.41 4.86
N GLN A 106 16.93 1.85 5.66
CA GLN A 106 18.36 1.57 5.45
C GLN A 106 18.79 0.20 6.01
N THR A 107 17.90 -0.52 6.65
CA THR A 107 18.08 -1.90 7.12
C THR A 107 17.07 -2.83 6.48
N PRO A 108 17.38 -4.12 6.29
CA PRO A 108 16.43 -5.09 5.73
C PRO A 108 15.30 -5.41 6.71
N MET A 109 14.27 -6.05 6.18
CA MET A 109 13.40 -6.92 6.94
C MET A 109 13.99 -8.32 6.88
N GLU A 110 14.35 -8.87 8.02
CA GLU A 110 14.89 -10.23 8.13
C GLU A 110 13.77 -11.20 8.49
N PHE A 111 13.66 -12.27 7.70
CA PHE A 111 12.72 -13.36 7.94
C PHE A 111 13.47 -14.65 8.16
N THR A 112 13.25 -15.28 9.31
CA THR A 112 13.73 -16.64 9.55
C THR A 112 12.70 -17.63 9.00
N ILE A 113 13.04 -18.32 7.92
CA ILE A 113 12.24 -19.41 7.36
C ILE A 113 12.72 -20.70 7.99
N SER A 114 11.79 -21.45 8.59
CA SER A 114 12.08 -22.69 9.32
C SER A 114 11.14 -23.80 8.91
N VAL A 115 11.65 -25.04 8.91
CA VAL A 115 10.90 -26.26 8.60
C VAL A 115 10.74 -27.08 9.88
N TYR A 116 9.52 -27.50 10.16
CA TYR A 116 9.19 -28.35 11.31
C TYR A 116 8.53 -29.64 10.85
N GLN A 117 8.72 -30.72 11.61
CA GLN A 117 8.02 -31.98 11.38
C GLN A 117 6.54 -31.86 11.75
N GLY A 118 5.67 -32.44 10.95
CA GLY A 118 4.23 -32.45 11.19
C GLY A 118 3.52 -31.15 10.86
N HIS A 119 2.20 -31.13 11.01
CA HIS A 119 1.35 -29.95 10.79
C HIS A 119 1.15 -29.22 12.13
N LEU A 120 2.11 -28.35 12.47
CA LEU A 120 2.09 -27.55 13.70
C LEU A 120 1.30 -26.26 13.51
N THR A 121 0.47 -25.91 14.48
CA THR A 121 -0.31 -24.65 14.52
C THR A 121 0.13 -23.75 15.67
N GLU A 122 0.82 -24.32 16.66
CA GLU A 122 1.32 -23.63 17.87
C GLU A 122 2.54 -24.39 18.44
N GLY A 123 3.11 -23.92 19.55
CA GLY A 123 4.22 -24.58 20.24
C GLY A 123 5.55 -24.56 19.48
N PHE A 124 5.72 -23.67 18.51
CA PHE A 124 6.95 -23.57 17.71
C PHE A 124 8.21 -23.29 18.52
N MET A 125 8.07 -22.63 19.68
CA MET A 125 9.20 -22.31 20.56
C MET A 125 9.73 -23.54 21.31
N ASP A 126 8.91 -24.57 21.44
CA ASP A 126 9.24 -25.82 22.14
C ASP A 126 9.79 -26.88 21.17
N GLN A 127 9.86 -26.57 19.88
CA GLN A 127 10.28 -27.48 18.82
C GLN A 127 11.62 -27.04 18.24
N VAL A 128 12.46 -28.02 17.92
CA VAL A 128 13.68 -27.79 17.15
C VAL A 128 13.36 -27.90 15.66
N PRO A 129 13.60 -26.86 14.87
CA PRO A 129 13.38 -26.94 13.43
C PRO A 129 14.33 -27.94 12.77
N LEU A 130 13.85 -28.64 11.75
CA LEU A 130 14.67 -29.55 10.91
C LEU A 130 15.72 -28.78 10.11
N ALA A 131 15.39 -27.57 9.68
CA ALA A 131 16.28 -26.63 9.00
C ALA A 131 15.75 -25.21 9.14
N SER A 132 16.66 -24.23 9.09
CA SER A 132 16.32 -22.80 9.11
C SER A 132 17.26 -22.00 8.22
N VAL A 133 16.76 -20.92 7.63
CA VAL A 133 17.53 -19.96 6.83
C VAL A 133 16.99 -18.55 7.04
N VAL A 134 17.87 -17.56 7.06
CA VAL A 134 17.49 -16.14 7.12
C VAL A 134 17.45 -15.56 5.72
N VAL A 135 16.40 -14.82 5.40
CA VAL A 135 16.23 -14.08 4.14
C VAL A 135 16.02 -12.61 4.41
N GLU A 136 16.58 -11.78 3.55
CA GLU A 136 16.51 -10.32 3.65
C GLU A 136 15.61 -9.74 2.57
N ARG A 137 14.70 -8.84 2.97
CA ARG A 137 13.88 -8.03 2.04
C ARG A 137 14.12 -6.55 2.28
N TRP A 138 14.49 -5.84 1.23
CA TRP A 138 14.92 -4.45 1.28
C TRP A 138 13.93 -3.53 0.60
N TYR A 139 13.74 -2.33 1.14
CA TYR A 139 13.06 -1.24 0.45
C TYR A 139 14.00 -0.41 -0.42
N MET A 140 15.30 -0.51 -0.16
CA MET A 140 16.34 0.20 -0.91
C MET A 140 17.23 -0.79 -1.66
N ALA A 141 17.27 -0.68 -2.99
CA ALA A 141 18.25 -1.38 -3.80
C ALA A 141 19.67 -0.86 -3.50
N PRO A 142 20.74 -1.68 -3.74
CA PRO A 142 22.10 -1.22 -3.62
C PRO A 142 22.33 0.05 -4.46
N GLY A 143 22.97 1.07 -3.87
CA GLY A 143 23.29 2.32 -4.53
C GLY A 143 22.18 3.38 -4.52
N VAL A 144 20.97 3.07 -4.04
CA VAL A 144 19.95 4.09 -3.76
C VAL A 144 20.44 5.01 -2.66
N ARG A 145 20.34 6.33 -2.88
CA ARG A 145 20.77 7.35 -1.92
C ARG A 145 19.59 7.95 -1.20
N ARG A 146 19.66 8.03 0.13
CA ARG A 146 18.67 8.67 1.00
C ARG A 146 19.22 10.02 1.45
N ILE A 147 18.49 11.11 1.14
CA ILE A 147 18.89 12.50 1.40
C ILE A 147 17.76 13.18 2.19
N PRO A 148 17.94 13.45 3.50
CA PRO A 148 16.98 14.25 4.26
C PRO A 148 16.91 15.68 3.69
N ILE A 149 15.68 16.22 3.61
CA ILE A 149 15.38 17.58 3.17
C ILE A 149 14.69 18.32 4.32
N THR A 150 15.35 19.35 4.83
CA THR A 150 14.84 20.16 5.95
C THR A 150 14.85 21.66 5.62
N GLU A 151 15.25 22.02 4.42
CA GLU A 151 15.31 23.37 3.92
C GLU A 151 13.91 23.95 3.70
N ASP A 152 13.76 25.25 3.76
CA ASP A 152 12.50 25.99 3.56
C ASP A 152 11.32 25.51 4.45
N GLY A 153 11.62 24.95 5.62
CA GLY A 153 10.65 24.41 6.56
C GLY A 153 10.07 23.07 6.17
N LEU A 154 10.61 22.41 5.14
CA LEU A 154 10.20 21.06 4.73
C LEU A 154 10.63 20.01 5.75
N THR A 155 9.83 18.96 5.85
CA THR A 155 10.19 17.70 6.52
C THR A 155 9.99 16.58 5.51
N ALA A 156 11.09 16.19 4.84
CA ALA A 156 11.02 15.27 3.72
C ALA A 156 12.30 14.42 3.60
N THR A 157 12.24 13.38 2.80
CA THR A 157 13.41 12.60 2.38
C THR A 157 13.36 12.35 0.89
N LEU A 158 14.43 12.75 0.19
CA LEU A 158 14.63 12.45 -1.22
C LEU A 158 15.40 11.14 -1.35
N PHE A 159 14.87 10.23 -2.15
CA PHE A 159 15.51 9.00 -2.57
C PHE A 159 15.92 9.11 -4.03
N LEU A 160 17.20 8.95 -4.32
CA LEU A 160 17.73 8.95 -5.69
C LEU A 160 18.11 7.53 -6.11
N PRO A 161 17.68 7.10 -7.30
CA PRO A 161 18.12 5.83 -7.87
C PRO A 161 19.64 5.72 -7.99
N PRO A 162 20.20 4.51 -8.12
CA PRO A 162 21.63 4.35 -8.40
C PRO A 162 22.00 4.89 -9.79
N GLY A 163 23.19 5.42 -9.94
CA GLY A 163 23.72 5.96 -11.20
C GLY A 163 23.69 7.48 -11.30
N PRO A 164 24.12 8.03 -12.46
CA PRO A 164 24.33 9.47 -12.63
C PRO A 164 23.03 10.26 -12.85
N GLY A 165 21.94 9.62 -13.28
CA GLY A 165 20.72 10.30 -13.72
C GLY A 165 20.88 10.97 -15.09
N PRO A 166 20.02 11.93 -15.47
CA PRO A 166 18.89 12.38 -14.68
C PRO A 166 17.70 11.39 -14.68
N PHE A 167 17.01 11.30 -13.55
CA PHE A 167 15.87 10.41 -13.33
C PHE A 167 14.54 11.18 -13.40
N PRO A 168 13.40 10.56 -13.73
CA PRO A 168 12.10 11.18 -13.47
C PRO A 168 11.87 11.32 -11.97
N GLY A 169 11.05 12.32 -11.59
CA GLY A 169 10.75 12.63 -10.19
C GLY A 169 9.35 12.18 -9.77
N LEU A 170 9.16 11.95 -8.47
CA LEU A 170 7.86 11.67 -7.88
C LEU A 170 7.76 12.28 -6.47
N LEU A 171 6.68 13.01 -6.22
CA LEU A 171 6.31 13.46 -4.88
C LEU A 171 5.37 12.43 -4.25
N ASP A 172 5.80 11.82 -3.15
CA ASP A 172 5.09 10.75 -2.47
C ASP A 172 4.37 11.26 -1.21
N LEU A 173 3.03 11.20 -1.23
CA LEU A 173 2.16 11.66 -0.16
C LEU A 173 1.45 10.48 0.50
N TRP A 174 1.84 10.20 1.74
CA TRP A 174 1.17 9.19 2.54
C TRP A 174 -0.20 9.65 3.04
N GLY A 175 -0.97 8.75 3.68
CA GLY A 175 -2.31 9.04 4.23
C GLY A 175 -2.30 9.75 5.58
N GLY A 176 -3.46 9.75 6.25
CA GLY A 176 -3.77 10.52 7.46
C GLY A 176 -3.03 10.15 8.76
N GLY A 177 -2.02 9.29 8.72
CA GLY A 177 -1.33 8.78 9.91
C GLY A 177 -0.27 9.71 10.55
N GLY A 178 0.07 10.84 9.93
CA GLY A 178 1.16 11.72 10.34
C GLY A 178 2.54 11.05 10.25
N LYS A 179 3.59 11.84 10.50
CA LYS A 179 5.01 11.50 10.40
C LYS A 179 5.47 11.16 8.97
N LEU A 180 6.76 11.24 8.79
CA LEU A 180 7.41 10.88 7.53
C LEU A 180 7.36 9.36 7.30
N VAL A 181 6.83 8.94 6.16
CA VAL A 181 6.75 7.54 5.73
C VAL A 181 7.63 7.36 4.49
N GLU A 182 8.70 6.60 4.60
CA GLU A 182 9.78 6.57 3.61
C GLU A 182 9.76 5.34 2.70
N TYR A 183 9.20 4.23 3.14
CA TYR A 183 9.42 2.92 2.50
C TYR A 183 8.89 2.84 1.06
N ARG A 184 7.76 3.50 0.72
CA ARG A 184 7.24 3.51 -0.65
C ARG A 184 8.12 4.35 -1.58
N ALA A 185 8.57 5.53 -1.12
CA ALA A 185 9.48 6.36 -1.89
C ALA A 185 10.85 5.69 -2.11
N ALA A 186 11.37 5.00 -1.08
CA ALA A 186 12.60 4.22 -1.20
C ALA A 186 12.47 3.09 -2.23
N LEU A 187 11.33 2.39 -2.24
CA LEU A 187 11.06 1.32 -3.21
C LEU A 187 10.89 1.86 -4.64
N LEU A 188 10.22 3.01 -4.81
CA LEU A 188 10.11 3.67 -6.11
C LEU A 188 11.48 4.10 -6.66
N ALA A 189 12.36 4.60 -5.80
CA ALA A 189 13.74 4.92 -6.20
C ALA A 189 14.53 3.66 -6.61
N SER A 190 14.28 2.54 -5.95
CA SER A 190 14.84 1.23 -6.34
C SER A 190 14.37 0.79 -7.73
N HIS A 191 13.21 1.29 -8.19
CA HIS A 191 12.68 1.08 -9.54
C HIS A 191 13.01 2.22 -10.52
N GLY A 192 13.96 3.10 -10.18
CA GLY A 192 14.48 4.11 -11.09
C GLY A 192 13.78 5.46 -11.06
N ILE A 193 12.84 5.71 -10.15
CA ILE A 193 12.09 6.98 -10.04
C ILE A 193 12.56 7.73 -8.80
N ALA A 194 13.26 8.86 -8.97
CA ALA A 194 13.66 9.71 -7.84
C ALA A 194 12.42 10.16 -7.07
N SER A 195 12.34 9.80 -5.78
CA SER A 195 11.08 9.95 -5.03
C SER A 195 11.29 10.74 -3.74
N LEU A 196 10.47 11.76 -3.53
CA LEU A 196 10.46 12.60 -2.34
C LEU A 196 9.29 12.19 -1.43
N ALA A 197 9.59 11.54 -0.31
CA ALA A 197 8.63 11.32 0.76
C ALA A 197 8.44 12.62 1.56
N LEU A 198 7.19 13.07 1.74
CA LEU A 198 6.87 14.33 2.40
C LEU A 198 6.00 14.11 3.64
N ASP A 199 6.45 14.62 4.80
CA ASP A 199 5.58 14.81 5.97
C ASP A 199 4.86 16.16 5.86
N TYR A 200 3.55 16.13 5.73
CA TYR A 200 2.70 17.30 5.61
C TYR A 200 1.65 17.44 6.71
N LEU A 201 1.54 16.42 7.57
CA LEU A 201 0.61 16.41 8.70
C LEU A 201 1.28 16.84 10.01
N THR A 202 2.49 16.36 10.24
CA THR A 202 3.27 16.64 11.43
C THR A 202 4.69 17.11 11.10
N PRO A 203 4.89 17.95 10.05
CA PRO A 203 6.21 18.47 9.76
C PRO A 203 6.70 19.35 10.92
N LYS A 204 8.01 19.52 11.00
CA LYS A 204 8.64 20.28 12.06
C LYS A 204 8.02 21.69 12.22
N VAL A 205 7.75 22.35 11.10
CA VAL A 205 7.12 23.68 11.10
C VAL A 205 5.72 23.67 11.75
N THR A 206 4.92 22.63 11.54
CA THR A 206 3.60 22.50 12.19
C THR A 206 3.74 22.24 13.68
N ILE A 207 4.69 21.41 14.09
CA ILE A 207 4.94 21.11 15.52
C ILE A 207 5.40 22.38 16.25
N GLU A 208 6.29 23.18 15.65
CA GLU A 208 6.84 24.38 16.27
C GLU A 208 5.86 25.56 16.29
N THR A 209 5.04 25.70 15.26
CA THR A 209 4.17 26.86 15.10
C THR A 209 2.70 26.62 15.46
N GLY A 210 2.30 25.35 15.55
CA GLY A 210 0.88 24.95 15.67
C GLY A 210 0.05 25.22 14.40
N LYS A 211 0.66 25.65 13.30
CA LYS A 211 -0.01 25.96 12.04
C LYS A 211 0.11 24.82 11.07
N MET A 212 -1.03 24.43 10.48
CA MET A 212 -1.04 23.46 9.40
C MET A 212 -0.43 24.04 8.12
N VAL A 213 0.21 23.17 7.34
CA VAL A 213 0.80 23.55 6.06
C VAL A 213 -0.26 23.97 5.04
N ASP A 214 0.10 24.87 4.15
CA ASP A 214 -0.72 25.37 3.04
C ASP A 214 -0.27 24.78 1.68
N ASN A 215 -0.82 25.31 0.60
CA ASN A 215 -0.47 24.85 -0.76
C ASN A 215 1.01 25.13 -1.10
N GLU A 216 1.58 26.25 -0.61
CA GLU A 216 2.96 26.62 -0.88
C GLU A 216 3.95 25.58 -0.36
N TYR A 217 3.62 24.88 0.74
CA TYR A 217 4.43 23.80 1.26
C TYR A 217 4.63 22.66 0.25
N PHE A 218 3.55 22.26 -0.43
CA PHE A 218 3.62 21.23 -1.49
C PHE A 218 4.33 21.74 -2.74
N GLU A 219 4.17 23.02 -3.06
CA GLU A 219 4.88 23.65 -4.17
C GLU A 219 6.39 23.77 -3.91
N LYS A 220 6.80 24.04 -2.67
CA LYS A 220 8.22 23.97 -2.26
C LYS A 220 8.79 22.57 -2.42
N ALA A 221 8.07 21.55 -1.94
CA ALA A 221 8.48 20.16 -2.10
C ALA A 221 8.59 19.74 -3.59
N TYR A 222 7.67 20.21 -4.43
CA TYR A 222 7.75 20.00 -5.88
C TYR A 222 8.99 20.64 -6.49
N ARG A 223 9.34 21.88 -6.09
CA ARG A 223 10.54 22.58 -6.57
C ARG A 223 11.85 21.90 -6.18
N VAL A 224 11.90 21.21 -5.04
CA VAL A 224 13.05 20.37 -4.68
C VAL A 224 13.32 19.32 -5.77
N LEU A 225 12.27 18.67 -6.28
CA LEU A 225 12.39 17.71 -7.40
C LEU A 225 12.70 18.41 -8.72
N GLU A 226 11.98 19.50 -9.03
CA GLU A 226 12.08 20.21 -10.31
C GLU A 226 13.49 20.78 -10.54
N GLN A 227 14.12 21.29 -9.50
CA GLN A 227 15.41 21.97 -9.58
C GLN A 227 16.62 21.09 -9.28
N HIS A 228 16.39 19.83 -8.88
CA HIS A 228 17.47 18.92 -8.54
C HIS A 228 18.26 18.49 -9.80
N PRO A 229 19.60 18.64 -9.81
CA PRO A 229 20.43 18.42 -11.02
C PRO A 229 20.35 17.00 -11.58
N GLN A 230 20.01 15.99 -10.75
CA GLN A 230 19.86 14.60 -11.19
C GLN A 230 18.41 14.19 -11.48
N ILE A 231 17.47 15.17 -11.54
CA ILE A 231 16.05 14.90 -11.79
C ILE A 231 15.62 15.63 -13.07
N LEU A 232 14.82 14.97 -13.88
CA LEU A 232 14.16 15.55 -15.04
C LEU A 232 12.97 16.40 -14.57
N GLY A 233 13.17 17.68 -14.32
CA GLY A 233 12.17 18.61 -13.78
C GLY A 233 10.86 18.68 -14.59
N SER A 234 10.90 18.34 -15.88
CA SER A 234 9.70 18.23 -16.74
C SER A 234 8.98 16.88 -16.65
N ARG A 235 9.50 15.92 -15.86
CA ARG A 235 8.98 14.56 -15.75
C ARG A 235 8.73 14.18 -14.30
N ILE A 236 7.82 14.92 -13.67
CA ILE A 236 7.46 14.75 -12.26
C ILE A 236 6.04 14.23 -12.17
N ALA A 237 5.84 13.22 -11.30
CA ALA A 237 4.56 12.68 -10.91
C ALA A 237 4.23 13.00 -9.45
N MET A 238 2.98 12.84 -9.06
CA MET A 238 2.57 12.75 -7.66
C MET A 238 1.85 11.43 -7.42
N LEU A 239 2.08 10.85 -6.22
CA LEU A 239 1.39 9.67 -5.75
C LEU A 239 0.81 9.93 -4.37
N GLY A 240 -0.51 9.81 -4.23
CA GLY A 240 -1.22 9.99 -2.97
C GLY A 240 -1.95 8.74 -2.51
N LEU A 241 -1.89 8.44 -1.22
CA LEU A 241 -2.72 7.43 -0.55
C LEU A 241 -3.70 8.13 0.38
N SER A 242 -4.99 7.73 0.38
CA SER A 242 -5.98 8.26 1.32
C SER A 242 -6.06 9.80 1.24
N LEU A 243 -5.81 10.51 2.33
CA LEU A 243 -5.74 11.98 2.35
C LEU A 243 -4.73 12.54 1.32
N GLY A 244 -3.62 11.84 1.09
CA GLY A 244 -2.65 12.20 0.06
C GLY A 244 -3.25 12.24 -1.36
N THR A 245 -4.27 11.43 -1.65
CA THR A 245 -5.04 11.48 -2.90
C THR A 245 -5.72 12.83 -3.09
N SER A 246 -6.45 13.31 -2.08
CA SER A 246 -7.15 14.60 -2.14
C SER A 246 -6.19 15.76 -2.41
N ILE A 247 -5.02 15.73 -1.75
CA ILE A 247 -3.97 16.72 -1.96
C ILE A 247 -3.38 16.62 -3.37
N THR A 248 -3.07 15.41 -3.83
CA THR A 248 -2.55 15.17 -5.19
C THR A 248 -3.50 15.74 -6.25
N LEU A 249 -4.80 15.45 -6.15
CA LEU A 249 -5.80 15.96 -7.08
C LEU A 249 -5.94 17.49 -7.00
N LYS A 250 -5.97 18.05 -5.78
CA LYS A 250 -6.03 19.51 -5.59
C LYS A 250 -4.84 20.21 -6.23
N MET A 251 -3.63 19.73 -5.97
CA MET A 251 -2.41 20.31 -6.51
C MET A 251 -2.33 20.15 -8.03
N ALA A 252 -2.69 19.00 -8.57
CA ALA A 252 -2.70 18.73 -10.00
C ALA A 252 -3.67 19.64 -10.79
N VAL A 253 -4.81 20.01 -10.16
CA VAL A 253 -5.86 20.79 -10.82
C VAL A 253 -5.67 22.31 -10.63
N TYR A 254 -5.27 22.75 -9.43
CA TYR A 254 -5.34 24.16 -9.07
C TYR A 254 -3.99 24.85 -8.89
N SER A 255 -2.89 24.11 -8.62
CA SER A 255 -1.58 24.74 -8.51
C SER A 255 -1.13 25.34 -9.86
N LYS A 256 -0.65 26.56 -9.82
CA LYS A 256 -0.01 27.21 -10.97
C LYS A 256 1.46 26.84 -11.12
N VAL A 257 2.06 26.30 -10.05
CA VAL A 257 3.47 25.91 -9.98
C VAL A 257 3.64 24.45 -10.38
N ILE A 258 2.85 23.55 -9.79
CA ILE A 258 2.99 22.11 -9.99
C ILE A 258 2.47 21.70 -11.39
N LYS A 259 3.37 21.14 -12.20
CA LYS A 259 3.08 20.63 -13.55
C LYS A 259 3.39 19.15 -13.59
N LEU A 260 2.36 18.32 -13.46
CA LEU A 260 2.53 16.90 -13.41
C LEU A 260 2.55 16.23 -14.76
N ARG A 261 3.44 15.25 -14.92
CA ARG A 261 3.43 14.34 -16.06
C ARG A 261 2.34 13.27 -15.93
N CYS A 262 2.06 12.82 -14.71
CA CYS A 262 0.95 11.95 -14.35
C CYS A 262 0.70 11.99 -12.83
N ALA A 263 -0.46 11.47 -12.41
CA ALA A 263 -0.83 11.33 -11.01
C ALA A 263 -1.33 9.92 -10.71
N VAL A 264 -1.03 9.42 -9.50
CA VAL A 264 -1.53 8.16 -8.98
C VAL A 264 -2.25 8.42 -7.67
N CYS A 265 -3.46 7.92 -7.54
CA CYS A 265 -4.33 8.14 -6.40
C CYS A 265 -4.85 6.79 -5.87
N ILE A 266 -4.53 6.47 -4.62
CA ILE A 266 -4.87 5.18 -4.00
C ILE A 266 -5.84 5.42 -2.84
N SER A 267 -6.97 4.71 -2.83
CA SER A 267 -7.94 4.65 -1.72
C SER A 267 -8.28 6.02 -1.13
N GLY A 268 -8.60 6.98 -1.98
CA GLY A 268 -8.91 8.34 -1.56
C GLY A 268 -10.04 8.97 -2.37
N SER A 269 -10.38 10.20 -2.05
CA SER A 269 -11.46 10.94 -2.69
C SER A 269 -10.98 12.24 -3.33
N HIS A 270 -11.80 12.79 -4.23
CA HIS A 270 -11.58 14.09 -4.86
C HIS A 270 -12.11 15.25 -4.00
N VAL A 271 -12.32 15.01 -2.73
CA VAL A 271 -12.96 15.99 -1.83
C VAL A 271 -11.92 16.80 -1.09
N GLN A 272 -11.74 18.03 -1.53
CA GLN A 272 -11.02 19.05 -0.78
C GLN A 272 -11.39 20.44 -1.27
N ARG A 273 -11.61 21.39 -0.36
CA ARG A 273 -11.78 22.79 -0.75
C ARG A 273 -10.49 23.31 -1.40
N VAL A 274 -10.66 24.10 -2.45
CA VAL A 274 -9.56 24.74 -3.19
C VAL A 274 -8.76 25.67 -2.29
N ASP A 275 -9.49 26.41 -1.43
CA ASP A 275 -9.00 27.41 -0.49
C ASP A 275 -8.88 26.91 0.95
N GLY A 276 -9.28 25.63 1.20
CA GLY A 276 -9.32 25.07 2.53
C GLY A 276 -7.96 24.62 3.02
N SER A 277 -7.58 25.08 4.20
CA SER A 277 -6.45 24.52 4.92
C SER A 277 -6.76 23.09 5.38
N LEU A 278 -5.71 22.28 5.62
CA LEU A 278 -5.86 20.96 6.22
C LEU A 278 -6.65 21.02 7.53
N ARG A 279 -6.50 22.11 8.31
CA ARG A 279 -7.27 22.37 9.53
C ARG A 279 -8.78 22.43 9.29
N GLN A 280 -9.24 23.04 8.18
CA GLN A 280 -10.67 23.11 7.87
C GLN A 280 -11.23 21.72 7.50
N ASN A 281 -10.43 20.89 6.85
CA ASN A 281 -10.81 19.51 6.59
C ASN A 281 -10.90 18.69 7.89
N LEU A 282 -9.93 18.83 8.78
CA LEU A 282 -9.97 18.18 10.10
C LEU A 282 -11.16 18.65 10.94
N SER A 283 -11.47 19.96 10.94
CA SER A 283 -12.65 20.47 11.68
C SER A 283 -13.98 19.94 11.14
N TYR A 284 -14.02 19.50 9.89
CA TYR A 284 -15.21 18.84 9.34
C TYR A 284 -15.40 17.44 9.92
N PHE A 285 -14.32 16.71 10.13
CA PHE A 285 -14.37 15.41 10.81
C PHE A 285 -14.90 15.56 12.23
N ASP A 286 -14.45 16.56 12.97
CA ASP A 286 -14.95 16.85 14.31
C ASP A 286 -16.46 17.13 14.33
N LYS A 287 -16.94 17.93 13.38
CA LYS A 287 -18.38 18.29 13.27
C LYS A 287 -19.28 17.12 12.87
N ASN A 288 -18.73 16.10 12.23
CA ASN A 288 -19.49 14.92 11.78
C ASN A 288 -19.21 13.68 12.63
N SER A 289 -18.55 13.81 13.75
CA SER A 289 -18.23 12.71 14.68
C SER A 289 -19.45 11.90 15.13
N ALA A 290 -20.63 12.52 15.22
CA ALA A 290 -21.89 11.84 15.52
C ALA A 290 -22.33 10.79 14.46
N LYS A 291 -21.72 10.77 13.28
CA LYS A 291 -21.95 9.79 12.20
C LYS A 291 -20.99 8.60 12.23
N ILE A 292 -20.11 8.55 13.22
CA ILE A 292 -19.21 7.42 13.41
C ILE A 292 -20.05 6.18 13.75
N ARG A 293 -19.82 5.10 13.00
CA ARG A 293 -20.37 3.78 13.29
C ARG A 293 -19.26 2.84 13.75
N PHE A 294 -19.66 1.74 14.34
CA PHE A 294 -18.78 0.69 14.82
C PHE A 294 -19.19 -0.64 14.21
N ASP A 295 -18.22 -1.48 13.92
CA ASP A 295 -18.48 -2.87 13.55
C ASP A 295 -18.76 -3.73 14.81
N LYS A 296 -19.01 -5.02 14.61
CA LYS A 296 -19.28 -5.97 15.72
C LYS A 296 -18.11 -6.14 16.69
N ASP A 297 -16.89 -5.80 16.28
CA ASP A 297 -15.65 -5.90 17.06
C ASP A 297 -15.26 -4.52 17.67
N ASN A 298 -16.18 -3.54 17.61
CA ASN A 298 -16.02 -2.17 18.11
C ASN A 298 -14.93 -1.37 17.39
N ASN A 299 -14.63 -1.70 16.13
CA ASN A 299 -13.77 -0.89 15.28
C ASN A 299 -14.55 0.25 14.63
N VAL A 300 -13.97 1.43 14.57
CA VAL A 300 -14.59 2.62 13.98
C VAL A 300 -14.66 2.50 12.46
N ILE A 301 -15.84 2.71 11.91
CA ILE A 301 -16.11 2.86 10.48
C ILE A 301 -16.15 4.35 10.16
N LEU A 302 -15.14 4.85 9.47
CA LEU A 302 -15.04 6.28 9.10
C LEU A 302 -15.80 6.60 7.81
N ARG A 303 -16.07 5.63 6.97
CA ARG A 303 -16.71 5.77 5.67
C ARG A 303 -17.99 6.62 5.71
N ASP A 304 -18.90 6.36 6.65
CA ASP A 304 -20.17 7.08 6.75
C ASP A 304 -20.00 8.53 7.22
N MET A 305 -18.93 8.80 7.95
CA MET A 305 -18.57 10.15 8.34
C MET A 305 -18.00 10.93 7.14
N THR A 306 -17.27 10.27 6.26
CA THR A 306 -16.68 10.89 5.07
C THR A 306 -17.68 11.03 3.92
N LEU A 307 -18.73 10.22 3.89
CA LEU A 307 -19.75 10.20 2.85
C LEU A 307 -20.42 11.57 2.59
N PRO A 308 -20.88 12.33 3.60
CA PRO A 308 -21.45 13.64 3.37
C PRO A 308 -20.49 14.66 2.78
N ILE A 309 -19.19 14.49 3.01
CA ILE A 309 -18.16 15.32 2.38
C ILE A 309 -18.10 15.01 0.89
N THR A 310 -18.18 13.74 0.53
CA THR A 310 -18.10 13.32 -0.87
C THR A 310 -19.33 13.71 -1.69
N THR A 311 -20.44 14.04 -1.04
CA THR A 311 -21.68 14.52 -1.70
C THR A 311 -21.75 16.02 -1.86
N ASN A 312 -20.99 16.81 -1.07
CA ASN A 312 -21.03 18.27 -1.12
C ASN A 312 -20.22 18.82 -2.32
N PRO A 313 -20.89 19.39 -3.37
CA PRO A 313 -20.21 19.89 -4.55
C PRO A 313 -19.17 20.97 -4.24
N SER A 314 -19.40 21.80 -3.22
CA SER A 314 -18.49 22.92 -2.86
C SER A 314 -17.16 22.46 -2.29
N LEU A 315 -17.06 21.19 -1.91
CA LEU A 315 -15.84 20.58 -1.36
C LEU A 315 -15.10 19.72 -2.37
N LYS A 316 -15.58 19.62 -3.61
CA LYS A 316 -14.99 18.75 -4.63
C LYS A 316 -13.91 19.47 -5.42
N VAL A 317 -12.84 18.74 -5.70
CA VAL A 317 -11.87 19.13 -6.72
C VAL A 317 -12.49 18.87 -8.09
N ASP A 318 -12.51 19.87 -8.97
CA ASP A 318 -12.97 19.72 -10.34
C ASP A 318 -11.93 18.98 -11.19
N VAL A 319 -11.94 17.65 -11.08
CA VAL A 319 -11.00 16.77 -11.79
C VAL A 319 -11.21 16.81 -13.31
N GLY A 320 -12.34 17.32 -13.80
CA GLY A 320 -12.55 17.61 -15.21
C GLY A 320 -11.52 18.58 -15.80
N ARG A 321 -10.86 19.37 -14.96
CA ARG A 321 -9.80 20.31 -15.37
C ARG A 321 -8.40 19.69 -15.39
N LEU A 322 -8.26 18.41 -15.04
CA LEU A 322 -6.98 17.73 -15.01
C LEU A 322 -6.36 17.66 -16.42
N GLN A 323 -5.06 17.93 -16.49
CA GLN A 323 -4.32 18.00 -17.77
C GLN A 323 -3.29 16.86 -17.92
N CYS A 324 -3.24 15.92 -17.01
CA CYS A 324 -2.30 14.81 -17.03
C CYS A 324 -3.01 13.46 -16.82
N PRO A 325 -2.43 12.34 -17.29
CA PRO A 325 -2.93 11.00 -16.99
C PRO A 325 -3.09 10.77 -15.49
N LEU A 326 -4.22 10.16 -15.11
CA LEU A 326 -4.59 9.82 -13.74
C LEU A 326 -4.83 8.32 -13.60
N LEU A 327 -4.15 7.69 -12.66
CA LEU A 327 -4.43 6.33 -12.22
C LEU A 327 -5.14 6.38 -10.87
N LEU A 328 -6.37 5.85 -10.81
CA LEU A 328 -7.10 5.62 -9.58
C LEU A 328 -7.03 4.15 -9.19
N VAL A 329 -6.68 3.86 -7.94
CA VAL A 329 -6.66 2.52 -7.35
C VAL A 329 -7.63 2.50 -6.18
N VAL A 330 -8.64 1.64 -6.23
CA VAL A 330 -9.69 1.60 -5.23
C VAL A 330 -9.96 0.17 -4.74
N GLY A 331 -10.10 0.00 -3.43
CA GLY A 331 -10.62 -1.20 -2.81
C GLY A 331 -12.13 -1.09 -2.63
N GLU A 332 -12.88 -2.11 -3.06
CA GLU A 332 -14.35 -2.07 -3.00
C GLU A 332 -14.90 -2.25 -1.59
N ASP A 333 -14.12 -2.85 -0.69
CA ASP A 333 -14.44 -2.97 0.75
C ASP A 333 -13.69 -1.93 1.61
N ASP A 334 -13.41 -0.74 1.06
CA ASP A 334 -12.82 0.36 1.82
C ASP A 334 -13.80 0.89 2.86
N GLN A 335 -13.44 0.81 4.15
CA GLN A 335 -14.28 1.20 5.28
C GLN A 335 -13.85 2.55 5.90
N ASP A 336 -12.81 3.17 5.38
CA ASP A 336 -12.34 4.50 5.77
C ASP A 336 -12.86 5.59 4.83
N THR A 337 -12.72 5.37 3.54
CA THR A 337 -13.14 6.30 2.50
C THR A 337 -14.13 5.62 1.58
N PRO A 338 -15.27 6.25 1.23
CA PRO A 338 -16.21 5.70 0.26
C PRO A 338 -15.62 5.79 -1.14
N ALA A 339 -14.50 5.09 -1.35
CA ALA A 339 -13.79 5.11 -2.61
C ALA A 339 -14.60 4.41 -3.71
N TYR A 340 -15.38 3.40 -3.33
CA TYR A 340 -16.21 2.61 -4.24
C TYR A 340 -17.70 2.95 -4.14
N GLU A 341 -18.25 3.21 -2.96
CA GLU A 341 -19.64 3.62 -2.80
C GLU A 341 -19.80 5.12 -2.93
N ALA A 342 -20.67 5.52 -3.81
CA ALA A 342 -21.22 6.82 -3.75
C ALA A 342 -22.51 6.77 -2.96
N ALA A 343 -22.72 7.85 -2.32
CA ALA A 343 -23.99 8.24 -1.80
C ALA A 343 -25.07 7.96 -2.80
N MET A 344 -26.11 7.28 -2.36
CA MET A 344 -27.42 7.45 -2.97
C MET A 344 -27.77 8.93 -2.82
N ASP A 345 -27.51 9.72 -3.84
CA ASP A 345 -28.09 11.04 -3.99
C ASP A 345 -29.59 10.81 -4.17
N PRO A 346 -30.48 11.29 -3.27
CA PRO A 346 -31.91 11.13 -3.45
C PRO A 346 -32.42 11.67 -4.79
N ASP A 347 -31.66 12.58 -5.44
CA ASP A 347 -32.00 13.16 -6.72
C ASP A 347 -31.50 12.35 -7.94
N SER A 348 -30.74 11.26 -7.73
CA SER A 348 -30.20 10.45 -8.83
C SER A 348 -31.15 9.40 -9.40
N GLY A 349 -32.41 9.34 -8.94
CA GLY A 349 -33.45 8.48 -9.50
C GLY A 349 -33.29 6.99 -9.27
N ALA A 350 -32.45 6.56 -8.32
CA ALA A 350 -32.30 5.15 -7.93
C ALA A 350 -33.52 4.72 -7.10
N SER A 351 -34.46 4.02 -7.75
CA SER A 351 -35.62 3.45 -7.07
C SER A 351 -35.23 2.16 -6.34
N MET A 352 -35.54 2.10 -5.05
CA MET A 352 -35.57 0.84 -4.31
C MET A 352 -36.80 0.03 -4.68
N TYR A 353 -36.60 -1.15 -5.26
CA TYR A 353 -37.67 -2.12 -5.41
C TYR A 353 -37.62 -3.15 -4.28
N LYS A 354 -38.77 -3.38 -3.67
CA LYS A 354 -38.99 -4.40 -2.66
C LYS A 354 -39.60 -5.60 -3.37
N GLU A 355 -38.85 -6.68 -3.52
CA GLU A 355 -39.37 -7.94 -4.03
C GLU A 355 -39.19 -9.00 -2.93
N ASP A 356 -40.27 -9.65 -2.52
CA ASP A 356 -40.35 -10.81 -1.62
C ASP A 356 -39.62 -10.67 -0.26
N GLY A 357 -39.73 -9.52 0.41
CA GLY A 357 -39.23 -9.38 1.79
C GLY A 357 -37.71 -9.41 1.96
N LYS A 358 -36.96 -9.51 0.89
CA LYS A 358 -35.49 -9.36 0.86
C LYS A 358 -35.15 -8.03 0.18
N MET A 359 -34.38 -7.21 0.87
CA MET A 359 -33.77 -6.03 0.25
C MET A 359 -32.71 -6.53 -0.74
N ALA A 360 -33.07 -6.56 -2.01
CA ALA A 360 -32.09 -6.64 -3.07
C ALA A 360 -31.45 -5.25 -3.22
N VAL A 361 -30.26 -5.08 -2.69
CA VAL A 361 -29.44 -3.92 -2.98
C VAL A 361 -28.98 -4.10 -4.42
N ILE A 362 -29.67 -3.46 -5.36
CA ILE A 362 -29.07 -3.21 -6.67
C ILE A 362 -27.94 -2.23 -6.39
N SER A 363 -26.70 -2.72 -6.52
CA SER A 363 -25.49 -1.93 -6.39
C SER A 363 -25.49 -0.83 -7.43
N VAL A 364 -26.00 0.32 -7.09
CA VAL A 364 -25.76 1.52 -7.87
C VAL A 364 -24.34 1.94 -7.49
N VAL A 365 -23.42 1.58 -8.36
CA VAL A 365 -22.01 1.96 -8.35
C VAL A 365 -21.92 3.47 -8.47
N ASP A 366 -21.82 4.17 -7.37
CA ASP A 366 -21.53 5.58 -7.40
C ASP A 366 -20.38 5.92 -6.44
N SER A 367 -19.20 5.48 -6.79
CA SER A 367 -17.95 5.73 -6.06
C SER A 367 -17.36 7.09 -6.35
N SER A 368 -16.46 7.58 -5.50
CA SER A 368 -15.64 8.76 -5.83
C SER A 368 -14.97 8.60 -7.19
N ALA A 369 -14.53 7.38 -7.53
CA ALA A 369 -13.98 7.04 -8.84
C ALA A 369 -15.02 7.20 -9.98
N HIS A 370 -16.26 6.82 -9.75
CA HIS A 370 -17.34 7.01 -10.75
C HIS A 370 -17.63 8.49 -10.98
N LYS A 371 -17.78 9.27 -9.91
CA LYS A 371 -17.97 10.74 -10.01
C LYS A 371 -16.81 11.44 -10.70
N MET A 372 -15.59 11.05 -10.40
CA MET A 372 -14.42 11.57 -11.10
C MET A 372 -14.46 11.21 -12.59
N ARG A 373 -14.88 10.00 -12.94
CA ARG A 373 -15.08 9.59 -14.34
C ARG A 373 -16.12 10.44 -15.03
N GLU A 374 -17.32 10.63 -14.45
CA GLU A 374 -18.36 11.50 -15.02
C GLU A 374 -17.88 12.95 -15.22
N MET A 375 -17.15 13.50 -14.23
CA MET A 375 -16.60 14.86 -14.36
C MET A 375 -15.62 14.96 -15.53
N MET A 376 -14.75 13.97 -15.70
CA MET A 376 -13.78 13.91 -16.79
C MET A 376 -14.46 13.62 -18.14
N GLU A 377 -15.50 12.81 -18.19
CA GLU A 377 -16.32 12.58 -19.41
C GLU A 377 -17.01 13.86 -19.86
N ARG A 378 -17.66 14.59 -18.96
CA ARG A 378 -18.27 15.90 -19.28
C ARG A 378 -17.25 16.93 -19.76
N ALA A 379 -16.02 16.85 -19.30
CA ALA A 379 -14.92 17.72 -19.72
C ALA A 379 -14.19 17.26 -20.99
N GLY A 380 -14.53 16.07 -21.54
CA GLY A 380 -13.91 15.52 -22.74
C GLY A 380 -12.50 14.94 -22.52
N ASN A 381 -12.08 14.70 -21.27
CA ASN A 381 -10.75 14.22 -20.92
C ASN A 381 -10.73 12.84 -20.23
N SER A 382 -11.79 12.05 -20.38
CA SER A 382 -11.89 10.69 -19.85
C SER A 382 -10.77 9.77 -20.32
N HIS A 383 -10.15 10.03 -21.46
CA HIS A 383 -8.99 9.31 -21.99
C HIS A 383 -7.75 9.39 -21.08
N LEU A 384 -7.69 10.37 -20.18
CA LEU A 384 -6.62 10.52 -19.20
C LEU A 384 -6.84 9.63 -17.97
N LEU A 385 -8.04 9.08 -17.75
CA LEU A 385 -8.38 8.33 -16.56
C LEU A 385 -8.21 6.83 -16.75
N THR A 386 -7.45 6.21 -15.84
CA THR A 386 -7.41 4.75 -15.66
C THR A 386 -7.88 4.42 -14.25
N VAL A 387 -8.81 3.49 -14.11
CA VAL A 387 -9.32 3.03 -12.81
C VAL A 387 -9.00 1.56 -12.62
N LEU A 388 -8.40 1.23 -11.49
CA LEU A 388 -8.20 -0.13 -11.00
C LEU A 388 -9.10 -0.32 -9.79
N SER A 389 -10.09 -1.18 -9.90
CA SER A 389 -11.03 -1.53 -8.83
C SER A 389 -10.79 -2.97 -8.41
N TYR A 390 -10.70 -3.21 -7.09
CA TYR A 390 -10.37 -4.50 -6.51
C TYR A 390 -11.48 -4.97 -5.56
N PRO A 391 -12.29 -5.96 -5.98
CA PRO A 391 -13.30 -6.56 -5.12
C PRO A 391 -12.69 -7.09 -3.83
N LYS A 392 -13.37 -6.87 -2.71
CA LYS A 392 -12.96 -7.35 -1.37
C LYS A 392 -11.59 -6.84 -0.90
N ALA A 393 -11.01 -5.84 -1.54
CA ALA A 393 -9.85 -5.13 -1.03
C ALA A 393 -10.30 -3.93 -0.19
N GLY A 394 -9.57 -3.66 0.88
CA GLY A 394 -9.82 -2.52 1.78
C GLY A 394 -8.98 -1.30 1.44
N HIS A 395 -8.93 -0.37 2.38
CA HIS A 395 -8.32 0.95 2.24
C HIS A 395 -6.80 0.94 2.01
N LEU A 396 -6.06 0.05 2.69
CA LEU A 396 -4.60 0.10 2.75
C LEU A 396 -3.94 -0.72 1.63
N ILE A 397 -4.12 -0.32 0.37
CA ILE A 397 -3.45 -0.93 -0.77
C ILE A 397 -2.00 -0.40 -0.81
N GLU A 398 -1.12 -1.08 -0.11
CA GLU A 398 0.31 -0.78 0.05
C GLU A 398 1.16 -1.54 -0.98
N PRO A 399 2.50 -1.36 -0.99
CA PRO A 399 3.38 -2.23 -1.77
C PRO A 399 3.15 -3.72 -1.47
N PRO A 400 3.40 -4.62 -2.43
CA PRO A 400 3.01 -6.02 -2.36
C PRO A 400 3.66 -6.75 -1.18
N PHE A 401 3.03 -7.86 -0.80
CA PHE A 401 3.45 -8.75 0.27
C PHE A 401 3.49 -8.13 1.67
N THR A 402 2.99 -6.89 1.80
CA THR A 402 2.76 -6.27 3.10
C THR A 402 1.67 -7.05 3.84
N PRO A 403 1.88 -7.43 5.12
CA PRO A 403 0.90 -8.17 5.89
C PRO A 403 -0.43 -7.43 5.98
N PHE A 404 -1.51 -8.17 5.69
CA PHE A 404 -2.86 -7.62 5.75
C PHE A 404 -3.26 -7.27 7.18
N ILE A 405 -3.90 -6.11 7.32
CA ILE A 405 -4.55 -5.73 8.57
C ILE A 405 -5.92 -5.10 8.30
N ARG A 406 -6.96 -5.72 8.87
CA ARG A 406 -8.33 -5.26 8.68
C ARG A 406 -8.67 -4.03 9.53
N ALA A 407 -8.10 -3.92 10.72
CA ALA A 407 -8.29 -2.79 11.62
C ALA A 407 -7.00 -2.50 12.41
N SER A 408 -6.70 -1.22 12.59
CA SER A 408 -5.54 -0.79 13.41
C SER A 408 -5.75 0.62 13.97
N PRO A 409 -4.96 1.03 14.98
CA PRO A 409 -4.98 2.42 15.43
C PRO A 409 -4.51 3.38 14.34
N ILE A 410 -5.14 4.54 14.24
CA ILE A 410 -4.53 5.69 13.55
C ILE A 410 -3.49 6.27 14.50
N ARG A 411 -2.26 6.52 14.01
CA ARG A 411 -1.15 7.05 14.83
C ARG A 411 -1.47 8.33 15.59
N SER A 412 -2.34 9.16 15.05
CA SER A 412 -2.77 10.42 15.65
C SER A 412 -3.85 10.24 16.73
N ILE A 413 -4.55 9.08 16.75
CA ILE A 413 -5.65 8.76 17.67
C ILE A 413 -5.37 7.37 18.25
N SER A 414 -4.46 7.27 19.21
CA SER A 414 -3.87 6.02 19.70
C SER A 414 -4.82 5.04 20.40
N THR A 415 -6.04 5.44 20.75
CA THR A 415 -6.98 4.63 21.53
C THR A 415 -8.11 4.02 20.70
N VAL A 416 -8.25 4.39 19.44
CA VAL A 416 -9.36 3.98 18.59
C VAL A 416 -8.86 3.12 17.44
N LEU A 417 -9.44 1.94 17.29
CA LEU A 417 -9.19 1.06 16.14
C LEU A 417 -10.08 1.50 14.97
N VAL A 418 -9.47 1.79 13.85
CA VAL A 418 -10.18 2.11 12.60
C VAL A 418 -10.24 0.87 11.73
N LEU A 419 -11.43 0.60 11.21
CA LEU A 419 -11.67 -0.47 10.26
C LEU A 419 -11.24 -0.02 8.87
N TRP A 420 -10.26 -0.71 8.30
CA TRP A 420 -9.77 -0.47 6.94
C TRP A 420 -10.51 -1.29 5.89
N GLY A 421 -11.18 -2.37 6.31
CA GLY A 421 -11.85 -3.32 5.45
C GLY A 421 -10.92 -4.30 4.75
N GLY A 422 -11.48 -5.05 3.80
CA GLY A 422 -10.77 -6.04 2.99
C GLY A 422 -10.83 -7.46 3.54
N GLU A 423 -10.61 -8.42 2.64
CA GLU A 423 -10.38 -9.84 2.95
C GLU A 423 -8.91 -10.17 2.65
N THR A 424 -8.27 -10.96 3.49
CA THR A 424 -6.81 -11.20 3.48
C THR A 424 -6.26 -11.56 2.09
N VAL A 425 -6.78 -12.60 1.45
CA VAL A 425 -6.28 -13.07 0.14
C VAL A 425 -6.57 -12.06 -0.96
N ALA A 426 -7.80 -11.55 -1.02
CA ALA A 426 -8.22 -10.60 -2.05
C ALA A 426 -7.43 -9.29 -1.95
N HIS A 427 -7.21 -8.79 -0.73
CA HIS A 427 -6.43 -7.58 -0.47
C HIS A 427 -4.96 -7.76 -0.87
N SER A 428 -4.34 -8.89 -0.51
CA SER A 428 -2.94 -9.17 -0.86
C SER A 428 -2.73 -9.28 -2.37
N ARG A 429 -3.66 -9.89 -3.10
CA ARG A 429 -3.63 -9.92 -4.56
C ARG A 429 -3.84 -8.54 -5.18
N ALA A 430 -4.71 -7.73 -4.56
CA ALA A 430 -4.91 -6.34 -4.98
C ALA A 430 -3.62 -5.51 -4.80
N GLN A 431 -2.88 -5.68 -3.69
CA GLN A 431 -1.60 -5.02 -3.47
C GLN A 431 -0.58 -5.40 -4.57
N GLU A 432 -0.44 -6.69 -4.89
CA GLU A 432 0.51 -7.17 -5.91
C GLU A 432 0.17 -6.63 -7.30
N ASP A 433 -1.09 -6.73 -7.73
CA ASP A 433 -1.52 -6.29 -9.05
C ASP A 433 -1.51 -4.75 -9.17
N ALA A 434 -1.98 -4.03 -8.15
CA ALA A 434 -1.99 -2.57 -8.12
C ALA A 434 -0.56 -2.01 -8.18
N TRP A 435 0.38 -2.56 -7.42
CA TRP A 435 1.77 -2.14 -7.44
C TRP A 435 2.41 -2.32 -8.82
N ARG A 436 2.27 -3.52 -9.39
CA ARG A 436 2.77 -3.83 -10.73
C ARG A 436 2.21 -2.87 -11.79
N LYS A 437 0.89 -2.63 -11.77
CA LYS A 437 0.22 -1.71 -12.71
C LYS A 437 0.61 -0.25 -12.46
N THR A 438 0.82 0.15 -11.22
CA THR A 438 1.33 1.49 -10.85
C THR A 438 2.72 1.73 -11.42
N LEU A 439 3.64 0.77 -11.28
CA LEU A 439 4.97 0.88 -11.86
C LEU A 439 4.92 0.96 -13.41
N VAL A 440 4.08 0.15 -14.05
CA VAL A 440 3.87 0.22 -15.51
C VAL A 440 3.33 1.59 -15.92
N PHE A 441 2.31 2.11 -15.22
CA PHE A 441 1.72 3.42 -15.48
C PHE A 441 2.75 4.55 -15.31
N LEU A 442 3.50 4.55 -14.23
CA LEU A 442 4.55 5.54 -13.97
C LEU A 442 5.65 5.48 -15.04
N ARG A 443 6.15 4.29 -15.39
CA ARG A 443 7.16 4.11 -16.43
C ARG A 443 6.68 4.63 -17.79
N LYS A 444 5.48 4.26 -18.21
CA LYS A 444 4.88 4.74 -19.45
C LYS A 444 4.83 6.26 -19.53
N ASN A 445 4.38 6.92 -18.49
CA ASN A 445 4.16 8.37 -18.49
C ASN A 445 5.42 9.17 -18.20
N LEU A 446 6.33 8.66 -17.38
CA LEU A 446 7.56 9.36 -16.99
C LEU A 446 8.72 9.14 -17.96
N TYR A 447 8.88 7.92 -18.49
CA TYR A 447 9.96 7.61 -19.43
C TYR A 447 9.54 7.68 -20.89
N GLY A 448 8.24 7.57 -21.19
CA GLY A 448 7.72 7.52 -22.56
C GLY A 448 7.96 6.18 -23.26
N CYS A 449 8.37 5.14 -22.54
CA CYS A 449 8.53 3.78 -23.09
C CYS A 449 7.18 3.07 -23.17
N THR A 450 6.85 2.58 -24.37
CA THR A 450 5.66 1.74 -24.61
C THR A 450 5.92 0.26 -24.35
N ASN A 451 7.18 -0.16 -24.19
CA ASN A 451 7.55 -1.56 -23.94
C ASN A 451 8.09 -1.74 -22.52
N PRO A 452 7.32 -2.36 -21.59
CA PRO A 452 7.77 -2.60 -20.21
C PRO A 452 8.97 -3.57 -20.11
N ASP A 453 9.14 -4.48 -21.09
CA ASP A 453 10.20 -5.49 -21.04
C ASP A 453 11.57 -4.96 -21.45
N ALA A 454 11.62 -3.91 -22.28
CA ALA A 454 12.88 -3.31 -22.71
C ALA A 454 13.65 -2.61 -21.57
N ALA A 455 12.95 -2.16 -20.53
CA ALA A 455 13.57 -1.52 -19.36
C ALA A 455 14.09 -2.53 -18.32
N MET A 456 13.62 -3.78 -18.33
CA MET A 456 14.14 -4.86 -17.47
C MET A 456 15.43 -5.47 -18.02
N LEU A 457 15.58 -5.55 -19.35
CA LEU A 457 16.74 -6.20 -20.01
C LEU A 457 18.02 -5.35 -19.99
N SER A 458 17.97 -4.09 -19.62
CA SER A 458 19.19 -3.24 -19.50
C SER A 458 19.82 -3.26 -18.09
N ARG A 459 19.38 -4.14 -17.19
CA ARG A 459 19.83 -4.19 -15.79
C ARG A 459 20.16 -5.58 -15.24
N LEU A 460 20.40 -6.55 -16.14
CA LEU A 460 21.06 -7.81 -15.77
C LEU A 460 22.57 -7.72 -15.98
#